data_a759f3652c49905a787745e2caa26fbe
#
_entry.id   a759f3652c49905a787745e2caa26fbe
#
_cell.length_a   1.000
_cell.length_b   1.000
_cell.length_c   1.000
_cell.angle_alpha   90.00
_cell.angle_beta   90.00
_cell.angle_gamma   90.00
#
_symmetry.space_group_name_H-M   'P 1'
#
loop_
_entity.id
_entity.type
_entity.pdbx_description
1 polymer ?
#
loop_
_entity_poly.entity_id
_entity_poly.type
_entity_poly.pdbx_seq_one_letter_code
_entity_poly.pdbx_strand_id
1 'polypeptide(L)' 'MKCEVKLYVAGKVFTEEVYVRDYSEAREVALARNPNAKVMGVNAKF' A
#
# COMPACT_ATOMS: atom_id res chain seq x y z
N MET A 1 -1.59 7.93 10.77
CA MET A 1 -2.31 6.67 10.98
C MET A 1 -1.59 5.52 10.28
N LYS A 2 -1.81 4.33 10.75
CA LYS A 2 -1.20 3.15 10.16
C LYS A 2 -2.15 2.56 9.12
N CYS A 3 -1.64 2.34 7.90
CA CYS A 3 -2.43 1.75 6.82
C CYS A 3 -1.75 0.49 6.31
N GLU A 4 -2.58 -0.44 5.86
CA GLU A 4 -2.11 -1.66 5.20
C GLU A 4 -2.51 -1.55 3.74
N VAL A 5 -1.52 -1.59 2.84
CA VAL A 5 -1.74 -1.49 1.40
C VAL A 5 -1.50 -2.85 0.78
N LYS A 6 -2.52 -3.36 0.11
CA LYS A 6 -2.41 -4.64 -0.59
C LYS A 6 -1.94 -4.39 -2.01
N LEU A 7 -0.85 -5.05 -2.40
CA LEU A 7 -0.19 -4.82 -3.68
C LEU A 7 -0.07 -6.11 -4.48
N TYR A 8 -0.08 -5.95 -5.79
CA TYR A 8 0.09 -7.05 -6.74
C TYR A 8 1.30 -6.76 -7.62
N VAL A 9 2.24 -7.69 -7.65
CA VAL A 9 3.44 -7.60 -8.50
C VAL A 9 3.74 -8.98 -9.09
N ALA A 10 3.77 -9.06 -10.40
CA ALA A 10 4.22 -10.27 -11.11
C ALA A 10 3.53 -11.56 -10.64
N GLY A 11 2.22 -11.48 -10.44
CA GLY A 11 1.43 -12.64 -10.03
C GLY A 11 1.41 -12.90 -8.53
N LYS A 12 2.08 -12.07 -7.73
CA LYS A 12 2.12 -12.22 -6.28
C LYS A 12 1.40 -11.08 -5.60
N VAL A 13 0.67 -11.41 -4.55
CA VAL A 13 -0.04 -10.43 -3.72
C VAL A 13 0.65 -10.37 -2.37
N PHE A 14 0.92 -9.16 -1.91
CA PHE A 14 1.51 -8.94 -0.59
C PHE A 14 1.00 -7.63 -0.01
N THR A 15 1.28 -7.39 1.26
CA THR A 15 0.85 -6.17 1.93
C THR A 15 2.05 -5.39 2.45
N GLU A 16 1.92 -4.05 2.41
CA GLU A 16 2.89 -3.13 3.01
C GLU A 16 2.18 -2.34 4.10
N GLU A 17 2.82 -2.22 5.26
CA GLU A 17 2.31 -1.35 6.32
C GLU A 17 3.03 -0.02 6.24
N VAL A 18 2.25 1.07 6.22
CA VAL A 18 2.79 2.41 6.11
C VAL A 18 2.17 3.32 7.17
N TYR A 19 2.96 4.28 7.66
CA TYR A 19 2.48 5.28 8.61
C TYR A 19 2.30 6.58 7.85
N VAL A 20 1.06 7.00 7.68
CA VAL A 20 0.68 8.10 6.79
C VAL A 20 -0.45 8.91 7.40
N ARG A 21 -0.80 10.03 6.76
CA ARG A 21 -1.88 10.90 7.21
C ARG A 21 -3.24 10.53 6.63
N ASP A 22 -3.26 9.93 5.45
CA ASP A 22 -4.50 9.55 4.80
C ASP A 22 -4.28 8.40 3.81
N TYR A 23 -5.37 7.92 3.23
CA TYR A 23 -5.31 6.80 2.28
C TYR A 23 -4.56 7.13 0.99
N SER A 24 -4.69 8.36 0.50
CA SER A 24 -3.98 8.77 -0.72
C SER A 24 -2.48 8.70 -0.51
N GLU A 25 -1.99 9.16 0.63
CA GLU A 25 -0.58 9.10 0.97
C GLU A 25 -0.11 7.65 1.11
N ALA A 26 -0.96 6.78 1.68
CA ALA A 26 -0.63 5.37 1.81
C ALA A 26 -0.35 4.73 0.45
N ARG A 27 -1.19 5.02 -0.53
CA ARG A 27 -1.00 4.50 -1.89
C ARG A 27 0.28 5.03 -2.51
N GLU A 28 0.55 6.32 -2.36
CA GLU A 28 1.75 6.94 -2.91
C GLU A 28 3.02 6.33 -2.31
N VAL A 29 3.05 6.16 -1.00
CA VAL A 29 4.21 5.60 -0.32
C VAL A 29 4.44 4.15 -0.76
N ALA A 30 3.38 3.35 -0.81
CA ALA A 30 3.49 1.95 -1.20
C ALA A 30 3.97 1.82 -2.65
N LEU A 31 3.46 2.67 -3.55
CA LEU A 31 3.89 2.65 -4.96
C LEU A 31 5.32 3.16 -5.13
N ALA A 32 5.74 4.12 -4.31
CA ALA A 32 7.12 4.60 -4.36
C ALA A 32 8.11 3.50 -4.01
N ARG A 33 7.73 2.62 -3.08
CA ARG A 33 8.55 1.47 -2.69
C ARG A 33 8.49 0.34 -3.70
N ASN A 34 7.38 0.24 -4.42
CA ASN A 34 7.10 -0.86 -5.35
C ASN A 34 6.58 -0.30 -6.68
N PRO A 35 7.45 0.34 -7.49
CA PRO A 35 7.00 1.09 -8.67
C PRO A 35 6.29 0.26 -9.73
N ASN A 36 6.51 -1.06 -9.74
CA ASN A 36 5.84 -1.94 -10.71
C ASN A 36 4.60 -2.60 -10.14
N ALA A 37 4.17 -2.20 -8.95
CA ALA A 37 3.04 -2.82 -8.28
C ALA A 37 1.73 -2.16 -8.67
N LYS A 38 0.66 -2.93 -8.52
CA LYS A 38 -0.70 -2.43 -8.64
C LYS A 38 -1.34 -2.46 -7.25
N VAL A 39 -1.96 -1.34 -6.87
CA VAL A 39 -2.65 -1.28 -5.57
C VAL A 39 -3.98 -2.00 -5.68
N MET A 40 -4.17 -3.01 -4.84
CA MET A 40 -5.39 -3.80 -4.80
C MET A 40 -6.38 -3.30 -3.75
N GLY A 41 -5.88 -2.69 -2.70
CA GLY A 41 -6.72 -2.14 -1.66
C GLY A 41 -5.91 -1.45 -0.58
N VAL A 42 -6.57 -0.58 0.18
CA VAL A 42 -5.95 0.16 1.29
C VAL A 42 -6.91 0.09 2.47
N ASN A 43 -6.40 -0.32 3.62
CA ASN A 43 -7.18 -0.40 4.85
C ASN A 43 -6.44 0.30 5.98
N ALA A 44 -7.21 0.99 6.83
CA ALA A 44 -6.63 1.53 8.05
C ALA A 44 -6.48 0.40 9.07
N LYS A 45 -5.39 0.40 9.82
CA LYS A 45 -5.14 -0.56 10.90
C LYS A 45 -5.19 0.20 12.22
N PHE A 46 -5.97 -0.31 13.13
CA PHE A 46 -6.13 0.30 14.46
C PHE A 46 -5.56 -0.60 15.54
#